data_8fa08a612a5957c266e25071af7f92c7
#
_entry.id   8fa08a612a5957c266e25071af7f92c7
#
_cell.length_a   1.000
_cell.length_b   1.000
_cell.length_c   1.000
_cell.angle_alpha   90.00
_cell.angle_beta   90.00
_cell.angle_gamma   90.00
#
_symmetry.space_group_name_H-M   'P 1'
#
loop_
_entity.id
_entity.type
_entity.pdbx_description
1 polymer ?
#
loop_
_entity_poly.entity_id
_entity_poly.type
_entity_poly.pdbx_seq_one_letter_code
_entity_poly.pdbx_strand_id
1 'polypeptide(L)'
;MKKFVVERNLPGAGNLTTEELQTISQTSCEAIDELNKPYHWIQSFITSDKIYCVHIAESEEVVREHARLGKMPVHTVAEVKAIIDPLTSNPLE
;
A
#
# COMPACT_ATOMS: atom_id res chain seq x y z
N MET A 1 -14.39 -6.08 2.96
CA MET A 1 -13.21 -5.73 2.16
C MET A 1 -11.98 -6.48 2.69
N LYS A 2 -10.93 -6.59 1.89
CA LYS A 2 -9.73 -7.35 2.20
C LYS A 2 -8.56 -6.40 2.39
N LYS A 3 -7.59 -6.81 3.21
CA LYS A 3 -6.36 -6.05 3.41
C LYS A 3 -5.26 -6.64 2.53
N PHE A 4 -4.48 -5.75 1.90
CA PHE A 4 -3.40 -6.14 1.01
C PHE A 4 -2.10 -5.45 1.41
N VAL A 5 -0.99 -6.16 1.24
CA VAL A 5 0.35 -5.57 1.30
C VAL A 5 0.86 -5.49 -0.13
N VAL A 6 1.23 -4.28 -0.54
CA VAL A 6 1.72 -4.01 -1.88
C VAL A 6 3.20 -3.71 -1.81
N GLU A 7 4.01 -4.44 -2.58
CA GLU A 7 5.44 -4.18 -2.68
C GLU A 7 5.73 -3.49 -4.00
N ARG A 8 6.49 -2.40 -3.94
CA ARG A 8 6.92 -1.63 -5.11
C ARG A 8 8.43 -1.54 -5.11
N ASN A 9 9.05 -1.85 -6.23
CA ASN A 9 10.48 -1.64 -6.43
C ASN A 9 10.69 -0.20 -6.89
N LEU A 10 11.45 0.55 -6.13
CA LEU A 10 11.79 1.93 -6.46
C LEU A 10 13.22 2.21 -6.01
N PRO A 11 14.20 1.95 -6.88
CA PRO A 11 15.61 2.22 -6.54
C PRO A 11 15.80 3.64 -6.03
N GLY A 12 16.48 3.79 -4.90
CA GLY A 12 16.72 5.08 -4.31
C GLY A 12 15.55 5.66 -3.51
N ALA A 13 14.51 4.87 -3.25
CA ALA A 13 13.33 5.37 -2.51
C ALA A 13 13.69 6.00 -1.18
N GLY A 14 14.72 5.48 -0.49
CA GLY A 14 15.16 6.03 0.81
C GLY A 14 15.73 7.42 0.73
N ASN A 15 16.05 7.91 -0.47
CA ASN A 15 16.60 9.25 -0.69
C ASN A 15 15.53 10.24 -1.17
N LEU A 16 14.26 9.84 -1.25
CA LEU A 16 13.18 10.75 -1.62
C LEU A 16 13.07 11.88 -0.61
N THR A 17 12.92 13.10 -1.12
CA THR A 17 12.77 14.29 -0.26
C THR A 17 11.35 14.31 0.35
N THR A 18 11.19 15.13 1.40
CA THR A 18 9.87 15.33 2.00
C THR A 18 8.87 15.83 0.96
N GLU A 19 9.27 16.71 0.05
CA GLU A 19 8.39 17.22 -1.00
C GLU A 19 8.00 16.13 -1.99
N GLU A 20 8.95 15.27 -2.36
CA GLU A 20 8.67 14.14 -3.24
C GLU A 20 7.72 13.14 -2.59
N LEU A 21 7.90 12.85 -1.30
CA LEU A 21 7.01 11.98 -0.55
C LEU A 21 5.60 12.57 -0.46
N GLN A 22 5.50 13.89 -0.30
CA GLN A 22 4.21 14.58 -0.29
C GLN A 22 3.51 14.43 -1.64
N THR A 23 4.23 14.61 -2.73
CA THR A 23 3.69 14.47 -4.09
C THR A 23 3.18 13.05 -4.33
N ILE A 24 3.94 12.04 -3.91
CA ILE A 24 3.53 10.63 -4.02
C ILE A 24 2.23 10.40 -3.24
N SER A 25 2.14 10.94 -2.04
CA SER A 25 0.95 10.80 -1.19
C SER A 25 -0.26 11.47 -1.83
N GLN A 26 -0.10 12.68 -2.38
CA GLN A 26 -1.17 13.39 -3.07
C GLN A 26 -1.65 12.60 -4.28
N THR A 27 -0.73 12.06 -5.07
CA THR A 27 -1.06 11.25 -6.24
C THR A 27 -1.86 10.01 -5.84
N SER A 28 -1.48 9.35 -4.74
CA SER A 28 -2.20 8.20 -4.23
C SER A 28 -3.64 8.56 -3.83
N CYS A 29 -3.81 9.69 -3.14
CA CYS A 29 -5.14 10.14 -2.73
C CYS A 29 -6.00 10.52 -3.94
N GLU A 30 -5.42 11.19 -4.94
CA GLU A 30 -6.13 11.54 -6.16
C GLU A 30 -6.57 10.29 -6.93
N ALA A 31 -5.71 9.26 -6.98
CA ALA A 31 -6.03 8.00 -7.62
C ALA A 31 -7.20 7.30 -6.92
N ILE A 32 -7.28 7.39 -5.59
CA ILE A 32 -8.41 6.84 -4.83
C ILE A 32 -9.70 7.53 -5.22
N ASP A 33 -9.68 8.87 -5.33
CA ASP A 33 -10.86 9.62 -5.73
C ASP A 33 -11.29 9.27 -7.16
N GLU A 34 -10.34 9.17 -8.07
CA GLU A 34 -10.60 8.82 -9.46
C GLU A 34 -11.13 7.40 -9.62
N LEU A 35 -10.65 6.47 -8.77
CA LEU A 35 -11.06 5.08 -8.79
C LEU A 35 -12.56 4.90 -8.58
N ASN A 36 -13.16 5.75 -7.77
CA ASN A 36 -14.59 5.76 -7.46
C ASN A 36 -15.11 4.39 -7.00
N LYS A 37 -14.33 3.72 -6.16
CA LYS A 37 -14.67 2.44 -5.53
C LYS A 37 -14.23 2.48 -4.07
N PRO A 38 -14.83 1.66 -3.19
CA PRO A 38 -14.37 1.59 -1.80
C PRO A 38 -12.88 1.24 -1.75
N TYR A 39 -12.10 2.09 -1.08
CA TYR A 39 -10.65 1.93 -1.02
C TYR A 39 -10.08 2.71 0.15
N HIS A 40 -9.17 2.07 0.89
CA HIS A 40 -8.47 2.74 1.98
C HIS A 40 -6.97 2.49 1.85
N TRP A 41 -6.21 3.58 1.86
CA TRP A 41 -4.77 3.52 2.00
C TRP A 41 -4.44 3.78 3.46
N ILE A 42 -3.86 2.80 4.14
CA ILE A 42 -3.60 2.87 5.57
C ILE A 42 -2.27 3.58 5.83
N GLN A 43 -1.19 3.07 5.24
CA GLN A 43 0.14 3.65 5.38
C GLN A 43 1.11 2.98 4.43
N SER A 44 2.26 3.61 4.24
CA SER A 44 3.35 3.05 3.44
C SER A 44 4.66 3.16 4.21
N PHE A 45 5.52 2.19 3.99
CA PHE A 45 6.87 2.14 4.57
C PHE A 45 7.86 2.34 3.45
N ILE A 46 8.72 3.36 3.60
CA ILE A 46 9.76 3.66 2.62
C ILE A 46 11.05 3.04 3.12
N THR A 47 11.64 2.17 2.30
CA THR A 47 12.95 1.57 2.57
C THR A 47 13.98 2.12 1.59
N SER A 48 15.19 1.59 1.61
CA SER A 48 16.23 2.12 0.71
C SER A 48 15.86 2.06 -0.76
N ASP A 49 15.23 0.95 -1.19
CA ASP A 49 14.96 0.70 -2.61
C ASP A 49 13.55 0.18 -2.88
N LYS A 50 12.67 0.20 -1.88
CA LYS A 50 11.31 -0.33 -2.00
C LYS A 50 10.33 0.49 -1.20
N ILE A 51 9.07 0.36 -1.57
CA ILE A 51 7.95 0.91 -0.81
C ILE A 51 6.99 -0.24 -0.55
N TYR A 52 6.57 -0.39 0.71
CA TYR A 52 5.57 -1.36 1.13
C TYR A 52 4.34 -0.60 1.58
N CYS A 53 3.20 -0.88 0.96
CA CYS A 53 1.96 -0.17 1.25
C CYS A 53 0.91 -1.12 1.81
N VAL A 54 0.09 -0.62 2.74
CA VAL A 54 -1.05 -1.36 3.27
C VAL A 54 -2.31 -0.70 2.74
N HIS A 55 -3.12 -1.49 2.03
CA HIS A 55 -4.37 -1.05 1.43
C HIS A 55 -5.52 -1.95 1.83
N ILE A 56 -6.72 -1.40 1.85
CA ILE A 56 -7.95 -2.16 2.04
C ILE A 56 -8.83 -1.91 0.81
N ALA A 57 -9.21 -2.98 0.15
CA ALA A 57 -10.00 -2.93 -1.08
C ALA A 57 -10.82 -4.21 -1.24
N GLU A 58 -11.71 -4.22 -2.21
CA GLU A 58 -12.56 -5.38 -2.46
C GLU A 58 -11.79 -6.56 -3.07
N SER A 59 -10.78 -6.26 -3.91
CA SER A 59 -10.04 -7.29 -4.61
C SER A 59 -8.65 -6.80 -5.01
N GLU A 60 -7.80 -7.74 -5.41
CA GLU A 60 -6.48 -7.43 -5.94
C GLU A 60 -6.57 -6.57 -7.20
N GLU A 61 -7.56 -6.83 -8.06
CA GLU A 61 -7.74 -6.06 -9.29
C GLU A 61 -7.97 -4.58 -8.98
N VAL A 62 -8.72 -4.27 -7.93
CA VAL A 62 -8.96 -2.89 -7.52
C VAL A 62 -7.68 -2.23 -7.04
N VAL A 63 -6.84 -2.97 -6.30
CA VAL A 63 -5.53 -2.47 -5.87
C VAL A 63 -4.65 -2.16 -7.07
N ARG A 64 -4.63 -3.04 -8.07
CA ARG A 64 -3.85 -2.82 -9.30
C ARG A 64 -4.39 -1.67 -10.13
N GLU A 65 -5.70 -1.48 -10.15
CA GLU A 65 -6.32 -0.35 -10.84
C GLU A 65 -5.93 0.99 -10.19
N HIS A 66 -5.92 1.03 -8.86
CA HIS A 66 -5.43 2.20 -8.12
C HIS A 66 -4.00 2.54 -8.50
N ALA A 67 -3.13 1.53 -8.56
CA ALA A 67 -1.73 1.72 -8.93
C ALA A 67 -1.60 2.24 -10.37
N ARG A 68 -2.43 1.73 -11.28
CA ARG A 68 -2.43 2.16 -12.68
C ARG A 68 -2.86 3.61 -12.81
N LEU A 69 -3.91 4.01 -12.09
CA LEU A 69 -4.40 5.39 -12.10
C LEU A 69 -3.36 6.36 -11.54
N GLY A 70 -2.65 5.95 -10.50
CA GLY A 70 -1.57 6.75 -9.91
C GLY A 70 -0.23 6.63 -10.64
N LYS A 71 -0.17 5.81 -11.68
CA LYS A 71 1.08 5.54 -12.43
C LYS A 71 2.21 5.10 -11.52
N MET A 72 1.88 4.28 -10.54
CA MET A 72 2.83 3.79 -9.55
C MET A 72 3.27 2.36 -9.91
N PRO A 73 4.57 2.03 -9.77
CA PRO A 73 5.02 0.67 -10.02
C PRO A 73 4.45 -0.30 -8.99
N VAL A 74 4.12 -1.51 -9.42
CA VAL A 74 3.70 -2.58 -8.53
C VAL A 74 4.52 -3.82 -8.85
N HIS A 75 5.20 -4.36 -7.82
CA HIS A 75 5.93 -5.61 -7.96
C HIS A 75 5.05 -6.79 -7.52
N THR A 76 4.53 -6.73 -6.31
CA THR A 76 3.61 -7.76 -5.81
C THR A 76 2.44 -7.14 -5.06
N VAL A 77 1.31 -7.85 -5.09
CA VAL A 77 0.14 -7.56 -4.28
C VAL A 77 -0.20 -8.85 -3.55
N ALA A 78 -0.19 -8.81 -2.22
CA ALA A 78 -0.46 -9.99 -1.40
C ALA A 78 -1.63 -9.74 -0.46
N GLU A 79 -2.61 -10.62 -0.50
CA GLU A 79 -3.73 -10.52 0.44
C GLU A 79 -3.29 -10.96 1.83
N VAL A 80 -3.58 -10.17 2.85
CA VAL A 80 -3.31 -10.51 4.24
C VAL A 80 -4.29 -11.57 4.70
N LYS A 81 -3.79 -12.71 5.17
CA LYS A 81 -4.62 -13.82 5.65
C LYS A 81 -4.76 -13.82 7.17
N ALA A 82 -3.77 -13.29 7.89
CA ALA A 82 -3.79 -13.21 9.34
C ALA A 82 -2.87 -12.10 9.80
N ILE A 83 -3.16 -11.56 10.97
CA ILE A 83 -2.31 -10.55 11.62
C ILE A 83 -1.93 -11.13 12.97
N ILE A 84 -0.65 -11.12 13.26
CA ILE A 84 -0.14 -11.57 14.57
C ILE A 84 0.66 -10.44 15.21
N ASP A 85 0.67 -10.44 16.53
CA ASP A 85 1.46 -9.52 17.34
C ASP A 85 1.79 -10.20 18.68
N PRO A 86 2.48 -9.53 19.61
CA PRO A 86 2.84 -10.15 20.90
C PRO A 86 1.65 -10.73 21.67
N LEU A 87 0.47 -10.15 21.54
CA LEU A 87 -0.73 -10.64 22.22
C LEU A 87 -1.16 -12.00 21.69
N THR A 88 -0.83 -12.31 20.44
CA THR A 88 -1.14 -13.59 19.83
C THR A 88 -0.42 -14.75 20.54
N SER A 89 0.68 -14.45 21.24
CA SER A 89 1.44 -15.45 21.99
C SER A 89 0.75 -15.91 23.26
N ASN A 90 -0.29 -15.21 23.71
CA ASN A 90 -1.01 -15.57 24.93
C ASN A 90 -1.82 -16.85 24.72
N PRO A 91 -1.79 -17.78 25.68
CA PRO A 91 -2.60 -19.00 25.57
C PRO A 91 -4.08 -18.68 25.46
N LEU A 92 -4.78 -19.43 24.63
CA LEU A 92 -6.24 -19.40 24.59
C LEU A 92 -6.78 -20.24 25.76
N GLU A 93 -7.84 -19.78 26.40
CA GLU A 93 -8.48 -20.48 27.51
C GLU A 93 -9.78 -21.16 27.10
#